data_b65c09975ac2b0f1026a340341834cb2
#
_entry.id   b65c09975ac2b0f1026a340341834cb2
#
_cell.length_a   1.000
_cell.length_b   1.000
_cell.length_c   1.000
_cell.angle_alpha   90.00
_cell.angle_beta   90.00
_cell.angle_gamma   90.00
#
_symmetry.space_group_name_H-M   'P 1'
#
loop_
_entity.id
_entity.type
_entity.pdbx_description
1 polymer ?
#
loop_
_entity_poly.entity_id
_entity_poly.type
_entity_poly.pdbx_seq_one_letter_code
_entity_poly.pdbx_strand_id
1 'polypeptide(L)'
;MNTADEPIFLPDGQNTIHDGIEHEPTGGKGLIDTTDTLMLLLDHQSGLFQNVKDISVAELRANATALAKLAALLQIPVITTASVPDGPNGPLMPEIHEAAPHAVYVPRKGEVSAWDNALFVKTVRETGKKTLIIAGVWTSVCVMFPALTAKAEGYKVYAVIDASGDPSEMASRTTIARFIQAGVVPISANAVICEFHRTWNRPDAAQLADLYCMVSPNYRALMESFQRAEEVAKKTMTKAQTARA
;
A
#
# COMPACT_ATOMS: atom_id res chain seq x y z
N MET A 1 -33.76 12.54 14.69
CA MET A 1 -33.99 11.10 14.44
C MET A 1 -33.00 10.70 13.35
N ASN A 2 -31.96 10.01 13.75
CA ASN A 2 -30.86 9.64 12.89
C ASN A 2 -31.21 8.34 12.17
N THR A 3 -31.29 8.36 10.85
CA THR A 3 -31.66 7.22 9.99
C THR A 3 -30.42 6.48 9.45
N ALA A 4 -29.38 6.33 10.27
CA ALA A 4 -28.08 5.77 9.85
C ALA A 4 -27.89 4.28 10.17
N ASP A 5 -28.89 3.57 10.69
CA ASP A 5 -28.71 2.23 11.28
C ASP A 5 -29.49 1.12 10.57
N GLU A 6 -29.56 1.12 9.23
CA GLU A 6 -30.04 -0.09 8.56
C GLU A 6 -28.86 -0.95 8.11
N PRO A 7 -28.73 -2.20 8.58
CA PRO A 7 -27.68 -3.12 8.21
C PRO A 7 -27.84 -3.56 6.74
N ILE A 8 -26.77 -3.50 5.99
CA ILE A 8 -26.77 -3.68 4.55
C ILE A 8 -27.11 -5.10 4.09
N PHE A 9 -26.94 -6.14 4.87
CA PHE A 9 -27.36 -7.53 4.52
C PHE A 9 -27.30 -8.47 5.71
N LEU A 10 -28.46 -8.89 6.20
CA LEU A 10 -28.61 -10.22 6.84
C LEU A 10 -29.95 -10.83 6.40
N PRO A 11 -30.00 -12.18 6.14
CA PRO A 11 -31.26 -12.86 5.84
C PRO A 11 -32.22 -12.75 7.02
N ASP A 12 -33.51 -12.69 6.71
CA ASP A 12 -34.61 -12.52 7.66
C ASP A 12 -34.43 -13.34 8.94
N GLY A 13 -34.49 -12.65 10.07
CA GLY A 13 -34.64 -13.28 11.39
C GLY A 13 -33.38 -13.34 12.27
N GLN A 14 -32.26 -12.71 11.93
CA GLN A 14 -31.11 -12.61 12.82
C GLN A 14 -31.08 -11.28 13.59
N ASN A 15 -31.01 -11.35 14.91
CA ASN A 15 -30.80 -10.19 15.77
C ASN A 15 -29.38 -9.67 15.59
N THR A 16 -29.21 -8.47 15.06
CA THR A 16 -27.95 -7.72 15.09
C THR A 16 -27.80 -6.99 16.40
N ILE A 17 -26.68 -7.19 17.07
CA ILE A 17 -26.32 -6.40 18.24
C ILE A 17 -25.53 -5.20 17.73
N HIS A 18 -26.11 -3.99 17.82
CA HIS A 18 -25.40 -2.74 17.64
C HIS A 18 -24.81 -2.34 18.99
N ASP A 19 -23.51 -2.36 19.10
CA ASP A 19 -22.81 -2.02 20.34
C ASP A 19 -22.68 -0.50 20.60
N GLY A 20 -22.99 0.32 19.59
CA GLY A 20 -22.89 1.77 19.69
C GLY A 20 -21.45 2.28 19.93
N ILE A 21 -20.44 1.45 19.75
CA ILE A 21 -19.04 1.81 19.96
C ILE A 21 -18.52 2.45 18.68
N GLU A 22 -18.26 3.73 18.71
CA GLU A 22 -17.48 4.39 17.65
C GLU A 22 -16.02 3.92 17.77
N HIS A 23 -15.59 3.07 16.82
CA HIS A 23 -14.19 2.72 16.66
C HIS A 23 -13.45 3.85 15.93
N GLU A 24 -12.64 4.59 16.67
CA GLU A 24 -11.60 5.39 16.05
C GLU A 24 -10.66 4.46 15.29
N PRO A 25 -10.36 4.71 13.99
CA PRO A 25 -9.47 3.86 13.18
C PRO A 25 -8.00 4.06 13.55
N THR A 26 -7.70 4.07 14.84
CA THR A 26 -6.34 4.04 15.37
C THR A 26 -5.81 2.61 15.26
N GLY A 27 -4.56 2.45 14.85
CA GLY A 27 -3.93 1.14 14.74
C GLY A 27 -4.19 0.28 15.98
N GLY A 28 -4.93 -0.81 15.85
CA GLY A 28 -5.05 -1.80 16.93
C GLY A 28 -3.67 -2.34 17.28
N LYS A 29 -3.46 -2.78 18.53
CA LYS A 29 -2.20 -3.45 18.90
C LYS A 29 -1.94 -4.60 17.94
N GLY A 30 -0.78 -4.62 17.28
CA GLY A 30 -0.39 -5.63 16.31
C GLY A 30 -0.61 -5.27 14.85
N LEU A 31 -1.34 -4.20 14.53
CA LEU A 31 -1.48 -3.68 13.18
C LEU A 31 -0.62 -2.40 12.99
N ILE A 32 -0.49 -1.96 11.74
CA ILE A 32 0.33 -0.79 11.42
C ILE A 32 -0.33 0.48 12.00
N ASP A 33 0.47 1.27 12.71
CA ASP A 33 0.08 2.60 13.17
C ASP A 33 0.34 3.62 12.06
N THR A 34 -0.73 4.15 11.47
CA THR A 34 -0.64 5.12 10.38
C THR A 34 0.04 6.43 10.79
N THR A 35 -0.08 6.80 12.07
CA THR A 35 0.49 8.05 12.60
C THR A 35 2.00 7.96 12.82
N ASP A 36 2.56 6.76 12.97
CA ASP A 36 3.99 6.48 13.17
C ASP A 36 4.64 5.85 11.93
N THR A 37 4.08 6.03 10.73
CA THR A 37 4.53 5.36 9.52
C THR A 37 5.27 6.29 8.57
N LEU A 38 6.36 5.79 7.99
CA LEU A 38 7.10 6.33 6.85
C LEU A 38 7.09 5.30 5.72
N MET A 39 6.83 5.75 4.49
CA MET A 39 6.89 4.90 3.30
C MET A 39 8.20 5.12 2.54
N LEU A 40 8.92 4.04 2.25
CA LEU A 40 10.16 4.02 1.50
C LEU A 40 9.93 3.28 0.18
N LEU A 41 10.01 3.99 -0.94
CA LEU A 41 9.86 3.43 -2.29
C LEU A 41 11.21 3.51 -3.00
N LEU A 42 11.93 2.39 -3.02
CA LEU A 42 13.35 2.31 -3.33
C LEU A 42 13.57 1.71 -4.73
N ASP A 43 14.34 2.40 -5.54
CA ASP A 43 14.90 1.86 -6.79
C ASP A 43 13.86 1.26 -7.76
N HIS A 44 12.65 1.79 -7.82
CA HIS A 44 11.66 1.45 -8.83
C HIS A 44 12.09 2.04 -10.18
N GLN A 45 13.18 1.49 -10.74
CA GLN A 45 13.90 2.03 -11.90
C GLN A 45 13.66 1.21 -13.18
N SER A 46 13.58 1.90 -14.31
CA SER A 46 13.21 1.32 -15.61
C SER A 46 14.14 0.18 -16.05
N GLY A 47 15.43 0.28 -15.79
CA GLY A 47 16.42 -0.77 -16.11
C GLY A 47 16.32 -1.98 -15.19
N LEU A 48 16.08 -1.75 -13.88
CA LEU A 48 15.95 -2.83 -12.91
C LEU A 48 14.70 -3.68 -13.14
N PHE A 49 13.60 -3.07 -13.60
CA PHE A 49 12.37 -3.78 -13.96
C PHE A 49 12.58 -4.85 -15.03
N GLN A 50 13.53 -4.65 -15.96
CA GLN A 50 13.78 -5.61 -17.06
C GLN A 50 14.26 -6.98 -16.57
N ASN A 51 14.78 -7.07 -15.37
CA ASN A 51 15.25 -8.32 -14.78
C ASN A 51 14.27 -8.94 -13.78
N VAL A 52 13.13 -8.31 -13.51
CA VAL A 52 12.11 -8.87 -12.61
C VAL A 52 11.41 -10.05 -13.29
N LYS A 53 11.32 -11.19 -12.57
CA LYS A 53 10.74 -12.45 -13.08
C LYS A 53 9.82 -13.17 -12.09
N ASP A 54 9.75 -12.73 -10.85
CA ASP A 54 8.92 -13.32 -9.80
C ASP A 54 7.51 -12.73 -9.72
N ILE A 55 7.33 -11.54 -10.29
CA ILE A 55 6.04 -10.85 -10.41
C ILE A 55 5.95 -10.15 -11.77
N SER A 56 4.76 -9.93 -12.29
CA SER A 56 4.61 -9.10 -13.50
C SER A 56 4.98 -7.64 -13.21
N VAL A 57 5.77 -7.01 -14.09
CA VAL A 57 6.17 -5.61 -13.92
C VAL A 57 4.95 -4.68 -13.89
N ALA A 58 3.88 -5.00 -14.62
CA ALA A 58 2.65 -4.23 -14.62
C ALA A 58 1.97 -4.24 -13.24
N GLU A 59 1.89 -5.39 -12.59
CA GLU A 59 1.35 -5.56 -11.25
C GLU A 59 2.20 -4.84 -10.20
N LEU A 60 3.52 -5.06 -10.23
CA LEU A 60 4.47 -4.37 -9.35
C LEU A 60 4.32 -2.85 -9.44
N ARG A 61 4.27 -2.29 -10.66
CA ARG A 61 4.11 -0.84 -10.88
C ARG A 61 2.75 -0.34 -10.36
N ALA A 62 1.68 -1.09 -10.59
CA ALA A 62 0.35 -0.75 -10.07
C ALA A 62 0.34 -0.72 -8.54
N ASN A 63 0.93 -1.71 -7.90
CA ASN A 63 1.02 -1.82 -6.44
C ASN A 63 1.88 -0.70 -5.84
N ALA A 64 3.06 -0.41 -6.42
CA ALA A 64 3.91 0.70 -5.97
C ALA A 64 3.22 2.07 -6.12
N THR A 65 2.48 2.27 -7.22
CA THR A 65 1.69 3.49 -7.45
C THR A 65 0.52 3.58 -6.45
N ALA A 66 -0.14 2.47 -6.12
CA ALA A 66 -1.21 2.45 -5.13
C ALA A 66 -0.71 2.80 -3.74
N LEU A 67 0.48 2.31 -3.34
CA LEU A 67 1.13 2.70 -2.08
C LEU A 67 1.46 4.20 -2.04
N ALA A 68 1.98 4.76 -3.15
CA ALA A 68 2.24 6.20 -3.25
C ALA A 68 0.95 7.03 -3.12
N LYS A 69 -0.14 6.62 -3.79
CA LYS A 69 -1.46 7.26 -3.66
C LYS A 69 -2.03 7.15 -2.26
N LEU A 70 -1.90 5.98 -1.61
CA LEU A 70 -2.30 5.79 -0.23
C LEU A 70 -1.56 6.77 0.70
N ALA A 71 -0.25 6.89 0.52
CA ALA A 71 0.56 7.81 1.32
C ALA A 71 0.15 9.27 1.11
N ALA A 72 -0.17 9.68 -0.13
CA ALA A 72 -0.66 11.02 -0.43
C ALA A 72 -2.04 11.28 0.21
N LEU A 73 -2.97 10.32 0.09
CA LEU A 73 -4.31 10.42 0.66
C LEU A 73 -4.27 10.59 2.18
N LEU A 74 -3.39 9.85 2.85
CA LEU A 74 -3.30 9.80 4.32
C LEU A 74 -2.20 10.70 4.90
N GLN A 75 -1.56 11.53 4.07
CA GLN A 75 -0.49 12.45 4.46
C GLN A 75 0.71 11.74 5.14
N ILE A 76 1.01 10.51 4.69
CA ILE A 76 2.15 9.74 5.18
C ILE A 76 3.41 10.23 4.47
N PRO A 77 4.51 10.51 5.19
CA PRO A 77 5.78 10.87 4.56
C PRO A 77 6.26 9.78 3.61
N VAL A 78 6.81 10.17 2.46
CA VAL A 78 7.37 9.27 1.46
C VAL A 78 8.82 9.68 1.18
N ILE A 79 9.74 8.73 1.20
CA ILE A 79 11.10 8.92 0.72
C ILE A 79 11.36 7.96 -0.44
N THR A 80 11.90 8.49 -1.52
CA THR A 80 12.33 7.73 -2.68
C THR A 80 13.83 7.87 -2.89
N THR A 81 14.43 6.89 -3.55
CA THR A 81 15.84 6.94 -3.96
C THR A 81 16.04 6.12 -5.23
N ALA A 82 17.12 6.40 -5.94
CA ALA A 82 17.54 5.64 -7.11
C ALA A 82 19.02 5.29 -7.00
N SER A 83 19.38 4.07 -7.40
CA SER A 83 20.75 3.60 -7.49
C SER A 83 21.28 3.85 -8.91
N VAL A 84 22.27 4.74 -9.05
CA VAL A 84 22.92 5.07 -10.34
C VAL A 84 21.90 5.32 -11.47
N PRO A 85 21.04 6.34 -11.35
CA PRO A 85 19.93 6.55 -12.29
C PRO A 85 20.38 6.91 -13.73
N ASP A 86 21.60 7.45 -13.88
CA ASP A 86 22.20 7.79 -15.18
C ASP A 86 22.92 6.59 -15.83
N GLY A 87 22.89 5.42 -15.19
CA GLY A 87 23.52 4.19 -15.66
C GLY A 87 22.48 3.15 -16.14
N PRO A 88 22.87 1.87 -16.19
CA PRO A 88 22.00 0.78 -16.65
C PRO A 88 20.70 0.59 -15.85
N ASN A 89 20.68 1.02 -14.59
CA ASN A 89 19.49 0.94 -13.74
C ASN A 89 18.36 1.88 -14.24
N GLY A 90 18.73 2.97 -14.91
CA GLY A 90 17.79 3.94 -15.47
C GLY A 90 17.07 4.80 -14.41
N PRO A 91 16.20 5.72 -14.85
CA PRO A 91 15.45 6.60 -13.96
C PRO A 91 14.36 5.86 -13.17
N LEU A 92 13.89 6.47 -12.08
CA LEU A 92 12.70 6.04 -11.36
C LEU A 92 11.45 6.10 -12.26
N MET A 93 10.49 5.22 -12.01
CA MET A 93 9.17 5.31 -12.61
C MET A 93 8.48 6.62 -12.18
N PRO A 94 7.93 7.39 -13.12
CA PRO A 94 7.35 8.71 -12.81
C PRO A 94 6.08 8.62 -11.97
N GLU A 95 5.33 7.52 -12.06
CA GLU A 95 4.03 7.33 -11.43
C GLU A 95 4.07 7.49 -9.89
N ILE A 96 5.22 7.21 -9.26
CA ILE A 96 5.36 7.38 -7.81
C ILE A 96 5.29 8.87 -7.44
N HIS A 97 6.04 9.72 -8.13
CA HIS A 97 6.06 11.16 -7.85
C HIS A 97 4.80 11.88 -8.35
N GLU A 98 4.17 11.38 -9.40
CA GLU A 98 2.85 11.84 -9.86
C GLU A 98 1.76 11.54 -8.80
N ALA A 99 1.81 10.36 -8.19
CA ALA A 99 0.87 9.92 -7.16
C ALA A 99 1.14 10.55 -5.80
N ALA A 100 2.40 10.78 -5.44
CA ALA A 100 2.86 11.36 -4.18
C ALA A 100 3.81 12.56 -4.43
N PRO A 101 3.29 13.74 -4.85
CA PRO A 101 4.13 14.91 -5.15
C PRO A 101 4.92 15.42 -3.95
N HIS A 102 4.53 15.06 -2.73
CA HIS A 102 5.23 15.39 -1.49
C HIS A 102 6.42 14.46 -1.18
N ALA A 103 6.66 13.43 -2.01
CA ALA A 103 7.76 12.49 -1.80
C ALA A 103 9.12 13.19 -1.91
N VAL A 104 9.99 12.94 -0.93
CA VAL A 104 11.35 13.44 -0.90
C VAL A 104 12.25 12.49 -1.66
N TYR A 105 12.85 12.94 -2.74
CA TYR A 105 13.84 12.18 -3.49
C TYR A 105 15.24 12.40 -2.92
N VAL A 106 15.92 11.31 -2.57
CA VAL A 106 17.33 11.33 -2.10
C VAL A 106 18.20 10.63 -3.13
N PRO A 107 19.07 11.35 -3.85
CA PRO A 107 19.96 10.73 -4.83
C PRO A 107 21.06 9.93 -4.14
N ARG A 108 21.42 8.78 -4.73
CA ARG A 108 22.58 7.98 -4.33
C ARG A 108 23.66 8.02 -5.41
N LYS A 109 24.94 7.85 -4.99
CA LYS A 109 26.08 7.94 -5.90
C LYS A 109 26.66 6.61 -6.30
N GLY A 110 26.20 5.50 -5.73
CA GLY A 110 26.68 4.16 -6.03
C GLY A 110 26.51 3.16 -4.89
N GLU A 111 25.97 3.61 -3.75
CA GLU A 111 25.69 2.72 -2.63
C GLU A 111 24.61 1.69 -3.04
N VAL A 112 24.91 0.41 -2.84
CA VAL A 112 23.98 -0.68 -3.14
C VAL A 112 22.79 -0.63 -2.16
N SER A 113 23.07 -0.46 -0.88
CA SER A 113 22.06 -0.26 0.14
C SER A 113 21.75 1.24 0.29
N ALA A 114 20.49 1.62 0.30
CA ALA A 114 20.09 2.98 0.63
C ALA A 114 20.50 3.37 2.07
N TRP A 115 20.63 2.40 2.97
CA TRP A 115 21.05 2.64 4.35
C TRP A 115 22.54 2.96 4.50
N ASP A 116 23.37 2.70 3.46
CA ASP A 116 24.78 3.10 3.42
C ASP A 116 24.96 4.57 2.96
N ASN A 117 23.88 5.22 2.51
CA ASN A 117 23.88 6.63 2.16
C ASN A 117 23.51 7.50 3.37
N ALA A 118 24.46 8.30 3.85
CA ALA A 118 24.29 9.12 5.06
C ALA A 118 23.12 10.14 4.94
N LEU A 119 22.90 10.71 3.74
CA LEU A 119 21.80 11.65 3.51
C LEU A 119 20.46 10.94 3.59
N PHE A 120 20.35 9.75 3.01
CA PHE A 120 19.12 8.94 3.07
C PHE A 120 18.75 8.61 4.53
N VAL A 121 19.70 8.07 5.30
CA VAL A 121 19.48 7.73 6.71
C VAL A 121 19.13 8.97 7.54
N LYS A 122 19.80 10.09 7.29
CA LYS A 122 19.47 11.37 7.94
C LYS A 122 18.03 11.76 7.64
N THR A 123 17.61 11.74 6.36
CA THR A 123 16.25 12.10 5.94
C THR A 123 15.21 11.18 6.60
N VAL A 124 15.47 9.86 6.67
CA VAL A 124 14.60 8.92 7.39
C VAL A 124 14.46 9.30 8.86
N ARG A 125 15.57 9.56 9.55
CA ARG A 125 15.57 9.90 10.98
C ARG A 125 14.86 11.22 11.27
N GLU A 126 14.98 12.21 10.40
CA GLU A 126 14.33 13.52 10.53
C GLU A 126 12.80 13.44 10.47
N THR A 127 12.21 12.38 9.90
CA THR A 127 10.76 12.17 9.94
C THR A 127 10.24 11.85 11.35
N GLY A 128 11.11 11.39 12.23
CA GLY A 128 10.75 10.93 13.59
C GLY A 128 9.98 9.61 13.65
N LYS A 129 9.58 9.04 12.49
CA LYS A 129 8.78 7.82 12.40
C LYS A 129 9.58 6.58 12.80
N LYS A 130 8.90 5.59 13.39
CA LYS A 130 9.52 4.32 13.84
C LYS A 130 9.01 3.09 13.11
N THR A 131 7.97 3.25 12.30
CA THR A 131 7.40 2.19 11.46
C THR A 131 7.74 2.49 9.99
N LEU A 132 8.40 1.56 9.32
CA LEU A 132 8.79 1.67 7.93
C LEU A 132 8.00 0.68 7.08
N ILE A 133 7.35 1.17 6.03
CA ILE A 133 6.83 0.37 4.93
C ILE A 133 7.80 0.51 3.78
N ILE A 134 8.42 -0.59 3.37
CA ILE A 134 9.49 -0.59 2.36
C ILE A 134 9.05 -1.43 1.16
N ALA A 135 9.17 -0.86 -0.03
CA ALA A 135 9.03 -1.55 -1.32
C ALA A 135 10.13 -1.11 -2.28
N GLY A 136 10.49 -1.94 -3.24
CA GLY A 136 11.54 -1.57 -4.20
C GLY A 136 12.05 -2.70 -5.08
N VAL A 137 12.97 -2.38 -5.96
CA VAL A 137 13.54 -3.30 -6.93
C VAL A 137 15.08 -3.24 -6.88
N TRP A 138 15.76 -4.33 -6.45
CA TRP A 138 15.25 -5.69 -6.24
C TRP A 138 14.94 -5.96 -4.77
N THR A 139 13.98 -6.84 -4.52
CA THR A 139 13.59 -7.24 -3.16
C THR A 139 14.77 -7.79 -2.37
N SER A 140 15.59 -8.66 -2.98
CA SER A 140 16.75 -9.32 -2.37
C SER A 140 17.95 -8.42 -2.09
N VAL A 141 17.93 -7.19 -2.56
CA VAL A 141 19.06 -6.23 -2.41
C VAL A 141 18.54 -4.90 -1.89
N CYS A 142 17.91 -4.11 -2.75
CA CYS A 142 17.55 -2.73 -2.47
C CYS A 142 16.48 -2.59 -1.37
N VAL A 143 15.64 -3.62 -1.19
CA VAL A 143 14.68 -3.69 -0.07
C VAL A 143 15.31 -4.40 1.13
N MET A 144 15.94 -5.56 0.91
CA MET A 144 16.39 -6.41 2.01
C MET A 144 17.48 -5.74 2.84
N PHE A 145 18.47 -5.12 2.24
CA PHE A 145 19.60 -4.57 3.01
C PHE A 145 19.14 -3.42 3.91
N PRO A 146 18.42 -2.39 3.41
CA PRO A 146 17.88 -1.35 4.27
C PRO A 146 16.92 -1.89 5.34
N ALA A 147 16.06 -2.86 4.98
CA ALA A 147 15.10 -3.44 5.92
C ALA A 147 15.77 -4.15 7.09
N LEU A 148 16.81 -4.93 6.83
CA LEU A 148 17.57 -5.64 7.88
C LEU A 148 18.31 -4.66 8.79
N THR A 149 18.95 -3.63 8.20
CA THR A 149 19.70 -2.64 8.97
C THR A 149 18.76 -1.78 9.82
N ALA A 150 17.68 -1.28 9.24
CA ALA A 150 16.66 -0.53 9.98
C ALA A 150 16.05 -1.36 11.11
N LYS A 151 15.77 -2.65 10.86
CA LYS A 151 15.29 -3.56 11.91
C LYS A 151 16.27 -3.70 13.06
N ALA A 152 17.56 -3.84 12.77
CA ALA A 152 18.61 -3.88 13.78
C ALA A 152 18.74 -2.56 14.57
N GLU A 153 18.41 -1.42 13.97
CA GLU A 153 18.34 -0.11 14.63
C GLU A 153 17.04 0.12 15.42
N GLY A 154 16.14 -0.87 15.50
CA GLY A 154 14.93 -0.82 16.33
C GLY A 154 13.66 -0.31 15.63
N TYR A 155 13.68 -0.12 14.31
CA TYR A 155 12.46 0.18 13.57
C TYR A 155 11.52 -1.05 13.50
N LYS A 156 10.21 -0.77 13.40
CA LYS A 156 9.24 -1.76 12.91
C LYS A 156 9.29 -1.71 11.39
N VAL A 157 9.53 -2.84 10.74
CA VAL A 157 9.74 -2.88 9.29
C VAL A 157 8.78 -3.85 8.63
N TYR A 158 8.03 -3.34 7.68
CA TYR A 158 7.12 -4.10 6.81
C TYR A 158 7.65 -4.03 5.38
N ALA A 159 7.97 -5.18 4.78
CA ALA A 159 8.43 -5.29 3.41
C ALA A 159 7.26 -5.67 2.50
N VAL A 160 6.89 -4.80 1.56
CA VAL A 160 5.75 -5.03 0.66
C VAL A 160 6.23 -5.82 -0.54
N ILE A 161 5.94 -7.12 -0.52
CA ILE A 161 6.54 -8.08 -1.46
C ILE A 161 5.99 -7.92 -2.88
N ASP A 162 4.69 -7.68 -3.02
CA ASP A 162 4.03 -7.51 -4.32
C ASP A 162 4.14 -6.08 -4.92
N ALA A 163 4.75 -5.14 -4.18
CA ALA A 163 5.22 -3.85 -4.70
C ALA A 163 6.76 -3.84 -4.88
N SER A 164 7.38 -5.01 -4.80
CA SER A 164 8.80 -5.29 -4.96
C SER A 164 8.98 -6.40 -6.00
N GLY A 165 10.18 -6.64 -6.47
CA GLY A 165 10.42 -7.70 -7.45
C GLY A 165 11.87 -8.15 -7.49
N ASP A 166 12.08 -9.39 -7.90
CA ASP A 166 13.39 -10.05 -7.95
C ASP A 166 13.67 -10.69 -9.31
N PRO A 167 14.95 -10.94 -9.65
CA PRO A 167 15.33 -11.64 -10.87
C PRO A 167 14.90 -13.12 -10.94
N SER A 168 14.43 -13.70 -9.83
CA SER A 168 13.92 -15.08 -9.78
C SER A 168 13.06 -15.32 -8.56
N GLU A 169 12.14 -16.30 -8.65
CA GLU A 169 11.38 -16.77 -7.49
C GLU A 169 12.27 -17.30 -6.36
N MET A 170 13.41 -17.91 -6.67
CA MET A 170 14.34 -18.39 -5.65
C MET A 170 14.91 -17.23 -4.84
N ALA A 171 15.28 -16.11 -5.48
CA ALA A 171 15.76 -14.91 -4.81
C ALA A 171 14.67 -14.33 -3.90
N SER A 172 13.44 -14.23 -4.40
CA SER A 172 12.29 -13.74 -3.63
C SER A 172 11.99 -14.62 -2.41
N ARG A 173 11.90 -15.93 -2.60
CA ARG A 173 11.61 -16.89 -1.50
C ARG A 173 12.68 -16.88 -0.41
N THR A 174 13.97 -16.86 -0.79
CA THR A 174 15.07 -16.81 0.18
C THR A 174 15.10 -15.48 0.92
N THR A 175 14.77 -14.39 0.25
CA THR A 175 14.64 -13.06 0.86
C THR A 175 13.52 -13.01 1.88
N ILE A 176 12.34 -13.52 1.54
CA ILE A 176 11.18 -13.58 2.46
C ILE A 176 11.55 -14.42 3.71
N ALA A 177 12.21 -15.56 3.54
CA ALA A 177 12.66 -16.38 4.67
C ALA A 177 13.62 -15.59 5.58
N ARG A 178 14.55 -14.83 4.98
CA ARG A 178 15.49 -13.99 5.73
C ARG A 178 14.81 -12.81 6.44
N PHE A 179 13.78 -12.19 5.83
CA PHE A 179 12.97 -11.18 6.48
C PHE A 179 12.32 -11.72 7.76
N ILE A 180 11.66 -12.87 7.67
CA ILE A 180 10.99 -13.51 8.81
C ILE A 180 11.98 -13.81 9.92
N GLN A 181 13.14 -14.40 9.61
CA GLN A 181 14.19 -14.68 10.60
C GLN A 181 14.70 -13.43 11.31
N ALA A 182 14.79 -12.30 10.59
CA ALA A 182 15.24 -11.04 11.15
C ALA A 182 14.14 -10.24 11.88
N GLY A 183 12.88 -10.71 11.83
CA GLY A 183 11.74 -9.99 12.39
C GLY A 183 11.25 -8.80 11.53
N VAL A 184 11.62 -8.77 10.27
CA VAL A 184 10.96 -7.93 9.24
C VAL A 184 9.68 -8.64 8.82
N VAL A 185 8.58 -7.91 8.67
CA VAL A 185 7.27 -8.46 8.36
C VAL A 185 7.00 -8.37 6.85
N PRO A 186 6.98 -9.50 6.11
CA PRO A 186 6.50 -9.50 4.73
C PRO A 186 5.00 -9.22 4.70
N ILE A 187 4.56 -8.35 3.80
CA ILE A 187 3.15 -7.94 3.66
C ILE A 187 2.83 -7.69 2.18
N SER A 188 1.55 -7.69 1.80
CA SER A 188 1.10 -7.28 0.48
C SER A 188 0.61 -5.82 0.47
N ALA A 189 0.62 -5.19 -0.70
CA ALA A 189 0.08 -3.84 -0.88
C ALA A 189 -1.40 -3.77 -0.46
N ASN A 190 -2.19 -4.79 -0.82
CA ASN A 190 -3.58 -4.86 -0.41
C ASN A 190 -3.73 -4.92 1.12
N ALA A 191 -2.90 -5.69 1.82
CA ALA A 191 -2.95 -5.77 3.28
C ALA A 191 -2.58 -4.41 3.92
N VAL A 192 -1.57 -3.72 3.41
CA VAL A 192 -1.23 -2.35 3.85
C VAL A 192 -2.42 -1.41 3.69
N ILE A 193 -3.08 -1.41 2.52
CA ILE A 193 -4.26 -0.58 2.27
C ILE A 193 -5.37 -0.93 3.28
N CYS A 194 -5.64 -2.22 3.52
CA CYS A 194 -6.65 -2.67 4.47
C CYS A 194 -6.33 -2.26 5.91
N GLU A 195 -5.07 -2.38 6.34
CA GLU A 195 -4.65 -1.96 7.67
C GLU A 195 -4.75 -0.45 7.89
N PHE A 196 -4.68 0.35 6.83
CA PHE A 196 -4.86 1.80 6.90
C PHE A 196 -6.33 2.22 6.73
N HIS A 197 -7.10 1.44 5.99
CA HIS A 197 -8.52 1.71 5.76
C HIS A 197 -9.36 1.51 7.02
N ARG A 198 -9.20 0.40 7.71
CA ARG A 198 -9.84 0.01 8.98
C ARG A 198 -11.36 -0.07 8.96
N THR A 199 -12.04 0.88 8.38
CA THR A 199 -13.50 0.96 8.37
C THR A 199 -14.00 1.67 7.13
N TRP A 200 -15.09 1.17 6.56
CA TRP A 200 -15.80 1.84 5.47
C TRP A 200 -16.56 3.09 5.93
N ASN A 201 -16.75 3.26 7.23
CA ASN A 201 -17.40 4.42 7.83
C ASN A 201 -16.41 5.58 8.01
N ARG A 202 -15.90 6.09 6.88
CA ARG A 202 -14.95 7.21 6.82
C ARG A 202 -15.13 8.03 5.54
N PRO A 203 -14.86 9.35 5.56
CA PRO A 203 -15.17 10.23 4.42
C PRO A 203 -14.35 9.92 3.16
N ASP A 204 -13.17 9.33 3.28
CA ASP A 204 -12.26 8.97 2.19
C ASP A 204 -12.39 7.50 1.73
N ALA A 205 -13.45 6.78 2.17
CA ALA A 205 -13.68 5.38 1.82
C ALA A 205 -13.74 5.13 0.29
N ALA A 206 -14.32 6.07 -0.47
CA ALA A 206 -14.39 5.97 -1.93
C ALA A 206 -12.99 6.00 -2.58
N GLN A 207 -12.11 6.91 -2.13
CA GLN A 207 -10.73 6.99 -2.62
C GLN A 207 -9.94 5.72 -2.26
N LEU A 208 -10.18 5.15 -1.09
CA LEU A 208 -9.57 3.86 -0.69
C LEU A 208 -10.10 2.70 -1.53
N ALA A 209 -11.40 2.71 -1.89
CA ALA A 209 -11.97 1.72 -2.81
C ALA A 209 -11.26 1.73 -4.18
N ASP A 210 -10.90 2.91 -4.69
CA ASP A 210 -10.14 3.04 -5.94
C ASP A 210 -8.75 2.39 -5.83
N LEU A 211 -8.09 2.47 -4.66
CA LEU A 211 -6.81 1.81 -4.43
C LEU A 211 -6.94 0.28 -4.47
N TYR A 212 -8.01 -0.27 -3.88
CA TYR A 212 -8.29 -1.71 -4.01
C TYR A 212 -8.46 -2.14 -5.46
N CYS A 213 -9.12 -1.32 -6.29
CA CYS A 213 -9.27 -1.59 -7.71
C CYS A 213 -7.94 -1.58 -8.49
N MET A 214 -6.91 -0.91 -7.98
CA MET A 214 -5.56 -0.91 -8.57
C MET A 214 -4.79 -2.19 -8.24
N VAL A 215 -4.84 -2.63 -6.98
CA VAL A 215 -4.08 -3.79 -6.47
C VAL A 215 -4.82 -5.12 -6.65
N SER A 216 -6.13 -5.06 -6.90
CA SER A 216 -6.98 -6.23 -7.12
C SER A 216 -7.98 -5.93 -8.25
N PRO A 217 -7.65 -6.24 -9.51
CA PRO A 217 -8.54 -5.96 -10.66
C PRO A 217 -9.92 -6.61 -10.53
N ASN A 218 -10.03 -7.77 -9.87
CA ASN A 218 -11.30 -8.44 -9.62
C ASN A 218 -12.21 -7.65 -8.66
N TYR A 219 -11.64 -6.85 -7.78
CA TYR A 219 -12.41 -5.97 -6.89
C TYR A 219 -13.13 -4.87 -7.69
N ARG A 220 -12.52 -4.37 -8.76
CA ARG A 220 -13.19 -3.44 -9.68
C ARG A 220 -14.45 -4.05 -10.29
N ALA A 221 -14.37 -5.29 -10.79
CA ALA A 221 -15.52 -5.99 -11.35
C ALA A 221 -16.63 -6.22 -10.32
N LEU A 222 -16.26 -6.48 -9.06
CA LEU A 222 -17.22 -6.58 -7.96
C LEU A 222 -17.95 -5.24 -7.73
N MET A 223 -17.22 -4.14 -7.67
CA MET A 223 -17.80 -2.79 -7.47
C MET A 223 -18.70 -2.38 -8.64
N GLU A 224 -18.31 -2.65 -9.88
CA GLU A 224 -19.12 -2.41 -11.06
C GLU A 224 -20.43 -3.22 -11.04
N SER A 225 -20.36 -4.49 -10.65
CA SER A 225 -21.54 -5.36 -10.51
C SER A 225 -22.49 -4.87 -9.44
N PHE A 226 -21.98 -4.44 -8.30
CA PHE A 226 -22.76 -3.89 -7.21
C PHE A 226 -23.49 -2.59 -7.65
N GLN A 227 -22.77 -1.63 -8.23
CA GLN A 227 -23.34 -0.38 -8.73
C GLN A 227 -24.43 -0.62 -9.76
N ARG A 228 -24.21 -1.59 -10.67
CA ARG A 228 -25.21 -1.94 -11.67
C ARG A 228 -26.48 -2.55 -11.06
N ALA A 229 -26.33 -3.38 -10.03
CA ALA A 229 -27.47 -3.93 -9.30
C ALA A 229 -28.27 -2.84 -8.57
N GLU A 230 -27.61 -1.87 -7.94
CA GLU A 230 -28.26 -0.72 -7.32
C GLU A 230 -29.05 0.14 -8.34
N GLU A 231 -28.47 0.41 -9.52
CA GLU A 231 -29.15 1.16 -10.59
C GLU A 231 -30.42 0.45 -11.05
N VAL A 232 -30.36 -0.87 -11.21
CA VAL A 232 -31.54 -1.67 -11.60
C VAL A 232 -32.60 -1.62 -10.51
N ALA A 233 -32.22 -1.78 -9.25
CA ALA A 233 -33.16 -1.71 -8.13
C ALA A 233 -33.84 -0.33 -8.06
N LYS A 234 -33.09 0.77 -8.15
CA LYS A 234 -33.63 2.15 -8.15
C LYS A 234 -34.63 2.37 -9.31
N LYS A 235 -34.28 1.91 -10.52
CA LYS A 235 -35.21 2.02 -11.71
C LYS A 235 -36.50 1.22 -11.52
N THR A 236 -36.39 0.04 -10.89
CA THR A 236 -37.55 -0.83 -10.64
C THR A 236 -38.49 -0.20 -9.60
N MET A 237 -37.94 0.36 -8.51
CA MET A 237 -38.70 1.05 -7.47
C MET A 237 -39.43 2.29 -8.02
N THR A 238 -38.75 3.09 -8.84
CA THR A 238 -39.37 4.28 -9.48
C THR A 238 -40.52 3.89 -10.40
N LYS A 239 -40.39 2.85 -11.24
CA LYS A 239 -41.45 2.33 -12.08
C LYS A 239 -42.66 1.84 -11.28
N ALA A 240 -42.43 1.15 -10.17
CA ALA A 240 -43.48 0.64 -9.29
C ALA A 240 -44.24 1.78 -8.59
N GLN A 241 -43.56 2.86 -8.22
CA GLN A 241 -44.19 4.06 -7.66
C GLN A 241 -45.03 4.82 -8.69
N THR A 242 -44.52 4.97 -9.92
CA THR A 242 -45.26 5.65 -11.00
C THR A 242 -46.49 4.86 -11.46
N ALA A 243 -46.47 3.53 -11.37
CA ALA A 243 -47.59 2.68 -11.71
C ALA A 243 -48.70 2.66 -10.64
N ARG A 244 -48.45 3.16 -9.44
CA ARG A 244 -49.39 3.24 -8.31
C ARG A 244 -50.03 4.64 -8.15
N ALA A 245 -49.51 5.64 -8.84
CA ALA A 245 -50.02 7.00 -8.90
C ALA A 245 -50.97 7.21 -10.10
#